data_cdd9feee99496f4df101ddc4ca1b3447
#
_entry.id   cdd9feee99496f4df101ddc4ca1b3447
#
_cell.length_a   1.000
_cell.length_b   1.000
_cell.length_c   1.000
_cell.angle_alpha   90.00
_cell.angle_beta   90.00
_cell.angle_gamma   90.00
#
_symmetry.space_group_name_H-M   'P 1'
#
loop_
_entity.id
_entity.type
_entity.pdbx_description
1 polymer ?
#
loop_
_entity_poly.entity_id
_entity_poly.type
_entity_poly.pdbx_seq_one_letter_code
_entity_poly.pdbx_strand_id
1 'polypeptide(L)'
;MSHGFTYSTLTTAILNYTEVGTSVLSSTITDQFIDNSELRIQRDVPIDADRKEMIGNLTASKDNVYTPAGTLFIRGIQVYTSTTAATGANSWLEKKDISYLREYDAAETTTGTPKYYAMSGGATGKGATSSGRITVVPTPDSAYTYKIHYNARPEGLDSANTTTYLSINFGNGLLYACLVEAFSYLKGPMDMLQLYEKKYQTEVQKFGAEQLGRRRRDDYTDGEPRIPVNVQSP
;
A
#
# COMPACT_ATOMS: atom_id res chain seq x y z
N MET A 1 2.62 -1.97 -27.59
CA MET A 1 1.86 -3.20 -27.21
C MET A 1 1.72 -3.17 -25.70
N SER A 2 0.52 -3.35 -25.18
CA SER A 2 0.32 -3.48 -23.72
C SER A 2 0.81 -4.87 -23.32
N HIS A 3 1.84 -4.93 -22.49
CA HIS A 3 2.37 -6.20 -21.96
C HIS A 3 1.63 -6.68 -20.70
N GLY A 4 0.54 -5.98 -20.32
CA GLY A 4 -0.24 -6.27 -19.14
C GLY A 4 -1.55 -7.00 -19.45
N PHE A 5 -2.19 -7.45 -18.37
CA PHE A 5 -3.51 -8.05 -18.41
C PHE A 5 -4.57 -7.11 -17.85
N THR A 6 -5.77 -7.15 -18.43
CA THR A 6 -6.99 -6.72 -17.74
C THR A 6 -7.58 -7.89 -16.96
N TYR A 7 -8.51 -7.64 -16.06
CA TYR A 7 -9.23 -8.68 -15.33
C TYR A 7 -9.79 -9.75 -16.29
N SER A 8 -10.49 -9.34 -17.36
CA SER A 8 -11.08 -10.26 -18.33
C SER A 8 -10.04 -11.08 -19.11
N THR A 9 -8.93 -10.47 -19.52
CA THR A 9 -7.88 -11.20 -20.24
C THR A 9 -7.08 -12.12 -19.32
N LEU A 10 -6.89 -11.76 -18.05
CA LEU A 10 -6.22 -12.62 -17.07
C LEU A 10 -7.07 -13.84 -16.74
N THR A 11 -8.37 -13.67 -16.44
CA THR A 11 -9.27 -14.79 -16.18
C THR A 11 -9.39 -15.74 -17.36
N THR A 12 -9.47 -15.21 -18.57
CA THR A 12 -9.44 -16.02 -19.80
C THR A 12 -8.11 -16.78 -19.94
N ALA A 13 -6.98 -16.13 -19.66
CA ALA A 13 -5.67 -16.79 -19.70
C ALA A 13 -5.59 -17.93 -18.68
N ILE A 14 -6.04 -17.73 -17.42
CA ILE A 14 -6.06 -18.78 -16.39
C ILE A 14 -6.84 -20.00 -16.89
N LEU A 15 -8.05 -19.82 -17.43
CA LEU A 15 -8.88 -20.90 -17.96
C LEU A 15 -8.19 -21.63 -19.12
N ASN A 16 -7.58 -20.89 -20.05
CA ASN A 16 -6.90 -21.47 -21.21
C ASN A 16 -5.64 -22.28 -20.80
N TYR A 17 -4.84 -21.78 -19.83
CA TYR A 17 -3.64 -22.48 -19.37
C TYR A 17 -3.95 -23.72 -18.53
N THR A 18 -5.09 -23.73 -17.87
CA THR A 18 -5.55 -24.90 -17.09
C THR A 18 -6.38 -25.88 -17.93
N GLU A 19 -6.77 -25.50 -19.14
CA GLU A 19 -7.67 -26.27 -20.01
C GLU A 19 -8.99 -26.63 -19.35
N VAL A 20 -9.47 -25.80 -18.44
CA VAL A 20 -10.67 -26.04 -17.63
C VAL A 20 -11.71 -24.96 -17.89
N GLY A 21 -12.97 -25.36 -17.98
CA GLY A 21 -14.08 -24.43 -18.19
C GLY A 21 -14.58 -23.77 -16.90
N THR A 22 -15.42 -22.75 -17.07
CA THR A 22 -16.04 -21.97 -15.97
C THR A 22 -16.96 -22.79 -15.08
N SER A 23 -17.34 -24.01 -15.48
CA SER A 23 -18.09 -24.97 -14.67
C SER A 23 -17.27 -25.53 -13.49
N VAL A 24 -15.95 -25.57 -13.63
CA VAL A 24 -15.00 -26.04 -12.60
C VAL A 24 -14.33 -24.86 -11.91
N LEU A 25 -13.83 -23.89 -12.68
CA LEU A 25 -13.26 -22.64 -12.18
C LEU A 25 -14.26 -21.50 -12.39
N SER A 26 -15.17 -21.34 -11.42
CA SER A 26 -16.11 -20.21 -11.43
C SER A 26 -15.37 -18.86 -11.26
N SER A 27 -16.03 -17.75 -11.59
CA SER A 27 -15.47 -16.40 -11.39
C SER A 27 -15.05 -16.18 -9.94
N THR A 28 -15.84 -16.62 -8.97
CA THR A 28 -15.51 -16.50 -7.54
C THR A 28 -14.19 -17.20 -7.18
N ILE A 29 -13.90 -18.36 -7.80
CA ILE A 29 -12.66 -19.10 -7.56
C ILE A 29 -11.49 -18.41 -8.23
N THR A 30 -11.66 -17.93 -9.47
CA THR A 30 -10.61 -17.19 -10.18
C THR A 30 -10.30 -15.86 -9.50
N ASP A 31 -11.30 -15.16 -8.97
CA ASP A 31 -11.13 -13.94 -8.18
C ASP A 31 -10.28 -14.21 -6.93
N GLN A 32 -10.56 -15.32 -6.22
CA GLN A 32 -9.76 -15.71 -5.06
C GLN A 32 -8.30 -16.00 -5.43
N PHE A 33 -8.04 -16.62 -6.58
CA PHE A 33 -6.67 -16.84 -7.05
C PHE A 33 -5.96 -15.52 -7.35
N ILE A 34 -6.66 -14.56 -7.95
CA ILE A 34 -6.12 -13.23 -8.25
C ILE A 34 -5.79 -12.51 -6.94
N ASP A 35 -6.73 -12.45 -6.00
CA ASP A 35 -6.53 -11.81 -4.70
C ASP A 35 -5.34 -12.40 -3.93
N ASN A 36 -5.26 -13.73 -3.86
CA ASN A 36 -4.14 -14.41 -3.18
C ASN A 36 -2.81 -14.12 -3.86
N SER A 37 -2.79 -14.09 -5.19
CA SER A 37 -1.61 -13.82 -6.00
C SER A 37 -1.13 -12.38 -5.85
N GLU A 38 -2.03 -11.40 -5.91
CA GLU A 38 -1.70 -9.99 -5.68
C GLU A 38 -1.14 -9.78 -4.26
N LEU A 39 -1.78 -10.38 -3.26
CA LEU A 39 -1.33 -10.31 -1.88
C LEU A 39 0.07 -10.95 -1.69
N ARG A 40 0.33 -12.07 -2.35
CA ARG A 40 1.64 -12.73 -2.36
C ARG A 40 2.71 -11.82 -2.97
N ILE A 41 2.45 -11.26 -4.14
CA ILE A 41 3.40 -10.36 -4.85
C ILE A 41 3.70 -9.12 -4.00
N GLN A 42 2.70 -8.51 -3.37
CA GLN A 42 2.88 -7.35 -2.49
C GLN A 42 3.74 -7.64 -1.26
N ARG A 43 3.77 -8.89 -0.79
CA ARG A 43 4.65 -9.33 0.31
C ARG A 43 6.06 -9.63 -0.16
N ASP A 44 6.19 -10.18 -1.35
CA ASP A 44 7.49 -10.58 -1.92
C ASP A 44 8.28 -9.36 -2.43
N VAL A 45 7.59 -8.34 -2.98
CA VAL A 45 8.22 -7.15 -3.55
C VAL A 45 7.57 -5.87 -3.01
N PRO A 46 8.34 -4.97 -2.40
CA PRO A 46 7.85 -3.67 -1.99
C PRO A 46 7.64 -2.78 -3.22
N ILE A 47 6.40 -2.30 -3.41
CA ILE A 47 5.99 -1.50 -4.57
C ILE A 47 5.84 -0.04 -4.15
N ASP A 48 6.44 0.89 -4.90
CA ASP A 48 6.35 2.33 -4.61
C ASP A 48 5.04 2.97 -5.13
N ALA A 49 4.35 2.31 -6.05
CA ALA A 49 3.04 2.75 -6.54
C ALA A 49 1.96 2.85 -5.44
N ASP A 50 2.20 2.20 -4.29
CA ASP A 50 1.29 2.20 -3.14
C ASP A 50 1.46 3.43 -2.23
N ARG A 51 2.43 4.30 -2.52
CA ARG A 51 2.59 5.58 -1.83
C ARG A 51 1.54 6.57 -2.31
N LYS A 52 0.68 7.00 -1.39
CA LYS A 52 -0.41 7.94 -1.66
C LYS A 52 -0.34 9.15 -0.73
N GLU A 53 -0.99 10.20 -1.16
CA GLU A 53 -1.18 11.42 -0.36
C GLU A 53 -2.68 11.68 -0.21
N MET A 54 -3.07 12.14 0.96
CA MET A 54 -4.43 12.64 1.23
C MET A 54 -4.34 14.02 1.83
N ILE A 55 -5.15 14.94 1.32
CA ILE A 55 -5.33 16.27 1.88
C ILE A 55 -6.70 16.33 2.56
N GLY A 56 -6.73 16.92 3.74
CA GLY A 56 -7.95 17.14 4.49
C GLY A 56 -7.82 18.36 5.41
N ASN A 57 -8.89 18.66 6.15
CA ASN A 57 -8.89 19.74 7.12
C ASN A 57 -9.09 19.19 8.53
N LEU A 58 -8.31 19.70 9.47
CA LEU A 58 -8.55 19.50 10.89
C LEU A 58 -9.85 20.24 11.27
N THR A 59 -10.49 19.78 12.30
CA THR A 59 -11.65 20.48 12.87
C THR A 59 -11.22 21.17 14.15
N ALA A 60 -11.49 22.45 14.27
CA ALA A 60 -11.23 23.18 15.52
C ALA A 60 -11.86 22.47 16.72
N SER A 61 -11.15 22.44 17.83
CA SER A 61 -11.57 21.79 19.07
C SER A 61 -11.74 20.25 18.98
N LYS A 62 -11.21 19.61 17.92
CA LYS A 62 -11.19 18.14 17.80
C LYS A 62 -9.76 17.64 17.65
N ASP A 63 -9.35 16.75 18.54
CA ASP A 63 -8.00 16.16 18.59
C ASP A 63 -7.80 14.98 17.63
N ASN A 64 -8.80 14.59 16.88
CA ASN A 64 -8.77 13.37 16.11
C ASN A 64 -9.05 13.54 14.62
N VAL A 65 -8.32 12.76 13.84
CA VAL A 65 -8.47 12.62 12.39
C VAL A 65 -8.47 11.12 12.05
N TYR A 66 -9.12 10.76 10.97
CA TYR A 66 -9.16 9.37 10.50
C TYR A 66 -8.30 9.20 9.25
N THR A 67 -7.60 8.06 9.20
CA THR A 67 -6.86 7.67 8.00
C THR A 67 -7.81 7.18 6.92
N PRO A 68 -7.43 7.30 5.64
CA PRO A 68 -8.18 6.69 4.56
C PRO A 68 -8.31 5.18 4.73
N ALA A 69 -9.36 4.60 4.14
CA ALA A 69 -9.49 3.15 4.04
C ALA A 69 -8.27 2.55 3.34
N GLY A 70 -7.88 1.35 3.75
CA GLY A 70 -6.74 0.64 3.16
C GLY A 70 -5.37 1.20 3.56
N THR A 71 -5.27 2.19 4.47
CA THR A 71 -3.97 2.66 4.97
C THR A 71 -3.24 1.55 5.71
N LEU A 72 -2.06 1.17 5.23
CA LEU A 72 -1.17 0.20 5.91
C LEU A 72 -0.35 0.88 6.99
N PHE A 73 0.34 1.97 6.64
CA PHE A 73 1.08 2.79 7.60
C PHE A 73 1.25 4.23 7.10
N ILE A 74 1.40 5.15 8.04
CA ILE A 74 1.63 6.56 7.78
C ILE A 74 3.14 6.81 7.74
N ARG A 75 3.61 7.49 6.69
CA ARG A 75 5.01 7.93 6.54
C ARG A 75 5.24 9.25 7.24
N GLY A 76 4.28 10.15 7.19
CA GLY A 76 4.34 11.44 7.85
C GLY A 76 3.09 12.27 7.63
N ILE A 77 2.93 13.28 8.46
CA ILE A 77 1.80 14.21 8.40
C ILE A 77 2.37 15.63 8.41
N GLN A 78 1.93 16.43 7.44
CA GLN A 78 2.19 17.87 7.38
C GLN A 78 0.93 18.64 7.77
N VAL A 79 1.10 19.69 8.54
CA VAL A 79 0.03 20.67 8.85
C VAL A 79 0.42 22.01 8.28
N TYR A 80 -0.50 22.64 7.59
CA TYR A 80 -0.33 23.93 6.93
C TYR A 80 -1.01 25.02 7.76
N THR A 81 -0.44 26.22 7.77
CA THR A 81 -1.09 27.38 8.41
C THR A 81 -2.35 27.84 7.67
N SER A 82 -2.46 27.46 6.39
CA SER A 82 -3.66 27.71 5.60
C SER A 82 -4.82 26.81 6.04
N THR A 83 -6.02 27.36 6.10
CA THR A 83 -7.27 26.67 6.43
C THR A 83 -8.03 26.16 5.20
N THR A 84 -7.58 26.53 4.00
CA THR A 84 -8.31 26.26 2.75
C THR A 84 -7.53 25.43 1.74
N ALA A 85 -6.18 25.37 1.85
CA ALA A 85 -5.34 24.68 0.90
C ALA A 85 -4.04 24.19 1.55
N ALA A 86 -3.48 23.11 1.02
CA ALA A 86 -2.17 22.58 1.43
C ALA A 86 -1.03 23.45 0.82
N THR A 87 -1.03 24.74 1.13
CA THR A 87 -0.09 25.75 0.64
C THR A 87 0.41 26.64 1.77
N GLY A 88 1.53 27.31 1.55
CA GLY A 88 2.13 28.19 2.54
C GLY A 88 3.04 27.47 3.53
N ALA A 89 3.27 28.12 4.68
CA ALA A 89 4.11 27.56 5.73
C ALA A 89 3.51 26.28 6.27
N ASN A 90 4.34 25.26 6.42
CA ASN A 90 3.92 23.97 6.95
C ASN A 90 4.92 23.44 7.98
N SER A 91 4.46 22.54 8.81
CA SER A 91 5.28 21.81 9.78
C SER A 91 4.97 20.32 9.71
N TRP A 92 5.99 19.49 9.87
CA TRP A 92 5.82 18.07 10.06
C TRP A 92 5.41 17.77 11.49
N LEU A 93 4.40 16.93 11.66
CA LEU A 93 4.05 16.41 12.99
C LEU A 93 5.03 15.30 13.37
N GLU A 94 5.48 15.32 14.60
CA GLU A 94 6.33 14.27 15.15
C GLU A 94 5.46 13.13 15.70
N LYS A 95 5.77 11.90 15.30
CA LYS A 95 5.07 10.71 15.80
C LYS A 95 5.54 10.39 17.23
N LYS A 96 4.61 10.28 18.13
CA LYS A 96 4.82 9.88 19.54
C LYS A 96 3.87 8.76 19.94
N ASP A 97 4.10 8.17 21.09
CA ASP A 97 3.14 7.26 21.71
C ASP A 97 1.96 8.05 22.30
N ILE A 98 0.81 7.40 22.42
CA ILE A 98 -0.40 8.03 22.97
C ILE A 98 -0.19 8.45 24.44
N SER A 99 0.61 7.71 25.20
CA SER A 99 0.94 8.04 26.59
C SER A 99 1.66 9.38 26.69
N TYR A 100 2.62 9.62 25.77
CA TYR A 100 3.32 10.90 25.70
C TYR A 100 2.36 12.06 25.41
N LEU A 101 1.40 11.88 24.48
CA LEU A 101 0.43 12.92 24.16
C LEU A 101 -0.44 13.26 25.37
N ARG A 102 -0.85 12.26 26.14
CA ARG A 102 -1.67 12.43 27.34
C ARG A 102 -0.87 13.02 28.51
N GLU A 103 0.43 12.76 28.59
CA GLU A 103 1.31 13.42 29.55
C GLU A 103 1.58 14.89 29.18
N TYR A 104 1.78 15.16 27.88
CA TYR A 104 1.98 16.52 27.38
C TYR A 104 0.76 17.42 27.58
N ASP A 105 -0.44 16.91 27.40
CA ASP A 105 -1.70 17.62 27.62
C ASP A 105 -2.67 16.75 28.44
N ALA A 106 -2.37 16.63 29.74
CA ALA A 106 -3.13 15.75 30.64
C ALA A 106 -4.60 16.20 30.83
N ALA A 107 -4.87 17.48 30.68
CA ALA A 107 -6.21 18.05 30.82
C ALA A 107 -6.98 18.09 29.48
N GLU A 108 -6.33 17.79 28.36
CA GLU A 108 -6.89 17.88 27.00
C GLU A 108 -7.46 19.27 26.65
N THR A 109 -6.91 20.31 27.28
CA THR A 109 -7.41 21.69 27.17
C THR A 109 -6.49 22.60 26.36
N THR A 110 -5.25 22.16 26.10
CA THR A 110 -4.29 22.95 25.32
C THR A 110 -4.69 23.00 23.86
N THR A 111 -4.98 24.19 23.37
CA THR A 111 -5.33 24.43 21.97
C THR A 111 -4.22 25.14 21.23
N GLY A 112 -4.08 24.89 19.92
CA GLY A 112 -3.09 25.55 19.08
C GLY A 112 -2.78 24.75 17.81
N THR A 113 -1.73 25.14 17.10
CA THR A 113 -1.26 24.38 15.95
C THR A 113 -0.68 23.06 16.38
N PRO A 114 -1.15 21.89 15.90
CA PRO A 114 -0.64 20.59 16.26
C PRO A 114 0.85 20.43 15.97
N LYS A 115 1.55 19.71 16.86
CA LYS A 115 3.00 19.41 16.75
C LYS A 115 3.29 17.91 16.78
N TYR A 116 2.48 17.16 17.51
CA TYR A 116 2.66 15.73 17.72
C TYR A 116 1.42 14.96 17.26
N TYR A 117 1.63 13.70 16.89
CA TYR A 117 0.53 12.80 16.64
C TYR A 117 0.81 11.39 17.16
N ALA A 118 -0.24 10.70 17.54
CA ALA A 118 -0.22 9.28 17.85
C ALA A 118 -1.26 8.55 16.98
N MET A 119 -0.99 7.29 16.74
CA MET A 119 -1.94 6.42 16.02
C MET A 119 -2.58 5.45 17.00
N SER A 120 -3.87 5.27 16.86
CA SER A 120 -4.64 4.23 17.52
C SER A 120 -5.40 3.41 16.49
N GLY A 121 -5.76 2.16 16.86
CA GLY A 121 -6.61 1.34 16.01
C GLY A 121 -7.92 2.04 15.68
N GLY A 122 -8.36 1.90 14.45
CA GLY A 122 -9.65 2.41 13.98
C GLY A 122 -10.68 1.31 13.79
N ALA A 123 -11.81 1.66 13.23
CA ALA A 123 -12.81 0.69 12.82
C ALA A 123 -12.20 -0.28 11.81
N THR A 124 -12.05 -1.54 12.24
CA THR A 124 -11.59 -2.63 11.38
C THR A 124 -12.79 -3.49 11.05
N GLY A 125 -13.08 -3.65 9.78
CA GLY A 125 -14.17 -4.50 9.32
C GLY A 125 -14.44 -4.29 7.84
N LYS A 126 -15.13 -5.25 7.23
CA LYS A 126 -15.57 -5.13 5.84
C LYS A 126 -16.52 -3.92 5.73
N GLY A 127 -16.15 -2.93 4.91
CA GLY A 127 -16.91 -1.68 4.77
C GLY A 127 -16.47 -0.54 5.69
N ALA A 128 -15.39 -0.68 6.46
CA ALA A 128 -14.82 0.42 7.22
C ALA A 128 -14.31 1.53 6.29
N THR A 129 -14.70 2.77 6.57
CA THR A 129 -14.29 3.95 5.78
C THR A 129 -12.93 4.50 6.19
N SER A 130 -12.33 3.95 7.26
CA SER A 130 -11.01 4.34 7.76
C SER A 130 -10.26 3.13 8.29
N SER A 131 -8.92 3.18 8.23
CA SER A 131 -8.02 2.13 8.74
C SER A 131 -7.46 2.44 10.12
N GLY A 132 -7.62 3.65 10.64
CA GLY A 132 -7.10 4.04 11.93
C GLY A 132 -7.50 5.44 12.34
N ARG A 133 -7.32 5.72 13.64
CA ARG A 133 -7.50 7.05 14.22
C ARG A 133 -6.13 7.66 14.52
N ILE A 134 -5.99 8.93 14.18
CA ILE A 134 -4.83 9.76 14.50
C ILE A 134 -5.29 10.76 15.57
N THR A 135 -4.60 10.80 16.70
CA THR A 135 -4.78 11.83 17.71
C THR A 135 -3.66 12.85 17.55
N VAL A 136 -4.00 14.13 17.53
CA VAL A 136 -3.05 15.25 17.37
C VAL A 136 -3.05 16.12 18.61
N VAL A 137 -1.89 16.65 18.98
CA VAL A 137 -1.71 17.52 20.15
C VAL A 137 -0.72 18.62 19.80
N PRO A 138 -0.97 19.89 20.22
CA PRO A 138 -2.18 20.44 20.85
C PRO A 138 -3.45 20.23 20.01
N THR A 139 -4.60 20.27 20.68
CA THR A 139 -5.89 20.26 19.99
C THR A 139 -6.00 21.46 19.03
N PRO A 140 -6.36 21.27 17.76
CA PRO A 140 -6.43 22.37 16.80
C PRO A 140 -7.34 23.51 17.29
N ASP A 141 -6.84 24.72 17.27
CA ASP A 141 -7.62 25.95 17.53
C ASP A 141 -8.31 26.48 16.26
N SER A 142 -7.94 25.96 15.11
CA SER A 142 -8.48 26.33 13.80
C SER A 142 -8.56 25.13 12.85
N ALA A 143 -9.26 25.30 11.74
CA ALA A 143 -9.41 24.26 10.71
C ALA A 143 -8.18 24.21 9.79
N TYR A 144 -7.02 23.88 10.31
CA TYR A 144 -5.79 23.77 9.54
C TYR A 144 -5.90 22.70 8.47
N THR A 145 -5.36 22.97 7.29
CA THR A 145 -5.22 21.93 6.26
C THR A 145 -4.08 20.99 6.63
N TYR A 146 -4.27 19.71 6.46
CA TYR A 146 -3.22 18.71 6.65
C TYR A 146 -3.02 17.87 5.39
N LYS A 147 -1.84 17.30 5.25
CA LYS A 147 -1.49 16.32 4.23
C LYS A 147 -0.89 15.09 4.90
N ILE A 148 -1.50 13.93 4.68
CA ILE A 148 -0.99 12.63 5.12
C ILE A 148 -0.27 11.98 3.95
N HIS A 149 0.99 11.58 4.16
CA HIS A 149 1.73 10.70 3.28
C HIS A 149 1.65 9.29 3.86
N TYR A 150 1.14 8.35 3.09
CA TYR A 150 0.88 6.99 3.60
C TYR A 150 1.11 5.94 2.52
N ASN A 151 1.32 4.71 2.95
CA ASN A 151 1.24 3.55 2.06
C ASN A 151 -0.16 2.96 2.16
N ALA A 152 -0.81 2.82 1.02
CA ALA A 152 -2.13 2.20 0.93
C ALA A 152 -2.00 0.73 0.52
N ARG A 153 -2.95 -0.09 0.93
CA ARG A 153 -3.19 -1.36 0.25
C ARG A 153 -3.78 -1.02 -1.12
N PRO A 154 -3.20 -1.50 -2.22
CA PRO A 154 -3.79 -1.32 -3.55
C PRO A 154 -5.19 -1.93 -3.60
N GLU A 155 -6.05 -1.34 -4.39
CA GLU A 155 -7.30 -1.97 -4.78
C GLU A 155 -6.97 -3.20 -5.64
N GLY A 156 -7.60 -4.35 -5.34
CA GLY A 156 -7.41 -5.59 -6.07
C GLY A 156 -7.94 -5.51 -7.50
N LEU A 157 -7.49 -6.44 -8.34
CA LEU A 157 -7.96 -6.59 -9.71
C LEU A 157 -9.27 -7.38 -9.71
N ASP A 158 -10.36 -6.74 -10.06
CA ASP A 158 -11.68 -7.34 -10.14
C ASP A 158 -12.52 -6.82 -11.32
N SER A 159 -13.79 -7.19 -11.38
CA SER A 159 -14.69 -6.76 -12.45
C SER A 159 -15.00 -5.25 -12.41
N ALA A 160 -14.89 -4.59 -11.27
CA ALA A 160 -15.09 -3.15 -11.12
C ALA A 160 -13.78 -2.38 -11.33
N ASN A 161 -12.66 -2.93 -10.83
CA ASN A 161 -11.31 -2.42 -11.03
C ASN A 161 -10.55 -3.29 -12.03
N THR A 162 -10.76 -3.04 -13.32
CA THR A 162 -10.32 -3.91 -14.42
C THR A 162 -8.82 -3.91 -14.69
N THR A 163 -8.06 -2.98 -14.08
CA THR A 163 -6.60 -2.87 -14.26
C THR A 163 -5.96 -2.38 -12.97
N THR A 164 -4.84 -2.99 -12.57
CA THR A 164 -4.02 -2.59 -11.43
C THR A 164 -2.59 -2.30 -11.88
N TYR A 165 -1.79 -1.68 -11.01
CA TYR A 165 -0.37 -1.50 -11.29
C TYR A 165 0.33 -2.83 -11.59
N LEU A 166 0.02 -3.87 -10.81
CA LEU A 166 0.56 -5.22 -11.01
C LEU A 166 0.11 -5.84 -12.32
N SER A 167 -1.18 -5.74 -12.64
CA SER A 167 -1.73 -6.33 -13.86
C SER A 167 -1.12 -5.74 -15.13
N ILE A 168 -0.73 -4.45 -15.10
CA ILE A 168 -0.13 -3.74 -16.24
C ILE A 168 1.38 -3.96 -16.30
N ASN A 169 2.10 -3.80 -15.19
CA ASN A 169 3.56 -3.77 -15.17
C ASN A 169 4.20 -5.13 -14.81
N PHE A 170 3.45 -6.03 -14.19
CA PHE A 170 3.93 -7.34 -13.77
C PHE A 170 2.99 -8.48 -14.24
N GLY A 171 2.35 -8.32 -15.38
CA GLY A 171 1.30 -9.22 -15.86
C GLY A 171 1.72 -10.69 -15.91
N ASN A 172 2.90 -11.02 -16.43
CA ASN A 172 3.39 -12.40 -16.49
C ASN A 172 3.60 -13.01 -15.11
N GLY A 173 4.18 -12.26 -14.16
CA GLY A 173 4.36 -12.73 -12.80
C GLY A 173 3.02 -12.97 -12.10
N LEU A 174 2.05 -12.07 -12.30
CA LEU A 174 0.70 -12.22 -11.78
C LEU A 174 0.02 -13.47 -12.37
N LEU A 175 0.12 -13.71 -13.68
CA LEU A 175 -0.42 -14.90 -14.33
C LEU A 175 0.23 -16.17 -13.73
N TYR A 176 1.54 -16.23 -13.59
CA TYR A 176 2.22 -17.41 -13.05
C TYR A 176 1.85 -17.65 -11.58
N ALA A 177 1.70 -16.63 -10.78
CA ALA A 177 1.20 -16.76 -9.41
C ALA A 177 -0.22 -17.34 -9.39
N CYS A 178 -1.12 -16.83 -10.23
CA CYS A 178 -2.48 -17.37 -10.36
C CYS A 178 -2.49 -18.84 -10.85
N LEU A 179 -1.58 -19.21 -11.74
CA LEU A 179 -1.47 -20.60 -12.21
C LEU A 179 -0.98 -21.55 -11.12
N VAL A 180 -0.09 -21.11 -10.23
CA VAL A 180 0.31 -21.90 -9.06
C VAL A 180 -0.89 -22.20 -8.17
N GLU A 181 -1.72 -21.19 -7.88
CA GLU A 181 -2.96 -21.36 -7.11
C GLU A 181 -3.94 -22.28 -7.83
N ALA A 182 -4.13 -22.08 -9.15
CA ALA A 182 -5.06 -22.87 -9.95
C ALA A 182 -4.65 -24.35 -10.02
N PHE A 183 -3.38 -24.66 -10.29
CA PHE A 183 -2.90 -26.05 -10.32
C PHE A 183 -2.91 -26.68 -8.94
N SER A 184 -2.69 -25.94 -7.88
CA SER A 184 -2.87 -26.40 -6.50
C SER A 184 -4.33 -26.78 -6.20
N TYR A 185 -5.27 -25.91 -6.61
CA TYR A 185 -6.71 -26.14 -6.44
C TYR A 185 -7.21 -27.37 -7.23
N LEU A 186 -6.77 -27.48 -8.48
CA LEU A 186 -7.14 -28.58 -9.38
C LEU A 186 -6.44 -29.90 -9.04
N LYS A 187 -5.55 -29.90 -8.05
CA LYS A 187 -4.68 -31.07 -7.74
C LYS A 187 -3.92 -31.57 -8.98
N GLY A 188 -3.47 -30.62 -9.79
CA GLY A 188 -2.76 -30.88 -11.03
C GLY A 188 -1.42 -31.56 -10.83
N PRO A 189 -0.72 -31.92 -11.93
CA PRO A 189 0.62 -32.53 -11.87
C PRO A 189 1.61 -31.66 -11.11
N MET A 190 2.43 -32.27 -10.25
CA MET A 190 3.38 -31.58 -9.40
C MET A 190 4.49 -30.91 -10.21
N ASP A 191 4.86 -31.45 -11.37
CA ASP A 191 5.83 -30.89 -12.29
C ASP A 191 5.36 -29.56 -12.89
N MET A 192 4.08 -29.43 -13.23
CA MET A 192 3.47 -28.18 -13.71
C MET A 192 3.45 -27.11 -12.61
N LEU A 193 3.09 -27.49 -11.38
CA LEU A 193 3.12 -26.58 -10.25
C LEU A 193 4.54 -26.07 -9.99
N GLN A 194 5.53 -26.94 -9.98
CA GLN A 194 6.95 -26.55 -9.82
C GLN A 194 7.45 -25.69 -10.98
N LEU A 195 7.00 -25.95 -12.21
CA LEU A 195 7.35 -25.15 -13.38
C LEU A 195 6.86 -23.71 -13.24
N TYR A 196 5.57 -23.51 -12.87
CA TYR A 196 5.00 -22.18 -12.72
C TYR A 196 5.54 -21.45 -11.49
N GLU A 197 5.81 -22.16 -10.41
CA GLU A 197 6.49 -21.59 -9.24
C GLU A 197 7.89 -21.07 -9.61
N LYS A 198 8.68 -21.85 -10.34
CA LYS A 198 10.00 -21.42 -10.82
C LYS A 198 9.92 -20.22 -11.76
N LYS A 199 8.93 -20.18 -12.67
CA LYS A 199 8.70 -19.02 -13.55
C LYS A 199 8.34 -17.80 -12.73
N TYR A 200 7.43 -17.93 -11.76
CA TYR A 200 7.05 -16.87 -10.86
C TYR A 200 8.26 -16.29 -10.11
N GLN A 201 9.07 -17.14 -9.48
CA GLN A 201 10.26 -16.72 -8.75
C GLN A 201 11.26 -15.96 -9.66
N THR A 202 11.41 -16.40 -10.90
CA THR A 202 12.29 -15.71 -11.86
C THR A 202 11.76 -14.31 -12.20
N GLU A 203 10.46 -14.16 -12.42
CA GLU A 203 9.84 -12.86 -12.70
C GLU A 203 9.87 -11.94 -11.47
N VAL A 204 9.62 -12.47 -10.27
CA VAL A 204 9.72 -11.71 -9.00
C VAL A 204 11.13 -11.14 -8.81
N GLN A 205 12.17 -11.92 -9.07
CA GLN A 205 13.57 -11.44 -8.96
C GLN A 205 13.85 -10.29 -9.93
N LYS A 206 13.40 -10.40 -11.18
CA LYS A 206 13.55 -9.32 -12.18
C LYS A 206 12.79 -8.05 -11.78
N PHE A 207 11.54 -8.23 -11.36
CA PHE A 207 10.69 -7.12 -10.93
C PHE A 207 11.22 -6.44 -9.66
N GLY A 208 11.69 -7.24 -8.69
CA GLY A 208 12.33 -6.73 -7.49
C GLY A 208 13.58 -5.90 -7.80
N ALA A 209 14.43 -6.37 -8.72
CA ALA A 209 15.60 -5.62 -9.18
C ALA A 209 15.21 -4.29 -9.87
N GLU A 210 14.14 -4.28 -10.65
CA GLU A 210 13.59 -3.07 -11.28
C GLU A 210 13.09 -2.07 -10.23
N GLN A 211 12.32 -2.53 -9.22
CA GLN A 211 11.81 -1.68 -8.15
C GLN A 211 12.94 -1.09 -7.28
N LEU A 212 13.97 -1.89 -6.97
CA LEU A 212 15.16 -1.40 -6.26
C LEU A 212 15.95 -0.38 -7.09
N GLY A 213 16.03 -0.56 -8.41
CA GLY A 213 16.68 0.40 -9.30
C GLY A 213 16.00 1.77 -9.30
N ARG A 214 14.66 1.79 -9.21
CA ARG A 214 13.89 3.04 -9.05
C ARG A 214 14.17 3.71 -7.71
N ARG A 215 14.24 2.97 -6.61
CA ARG A 215 14.53 3.48 -5.27
C ARG A 215 15.92 4.10 -5.15
N ARG A 216 16.92 3.54 -5.80
CA ARG A 216 18.30 4.06 -5.76
C ARG A 216 18.43 5.46 -6.37
N ARG A 217 17.55 5.87 -7.27
CA ARG A 217 17.50 7.25 -7.79
C ARG A 217 16.90 8.23 -6.79
N ASP A 218 16.01 7.76 -5.92
CA ASP A 218 15.34 8.57 -4.90
C ASP A 218 16.13 8.67 -3.60
N ASP A 219 17.15 7.83 -3.38
CA ASP A 219 18.03 7.83 -2.19
C ASP A 219 18.71 9.18 -1.94
N TYR A 220 18.82 10.02 -2.98
CA TYR A 220 19.36 11.37 -2.85
C TYR A 220 18.38 12.35 -2.18
N THR A 221 17.10 12.08 -2.26
CA THR A 221 16.02 12.94 -1.75
C THR A 221 15.50 12.50 -0.39
N ASP A 222 15.65 11.23 -0.04
CA ASP A 222 15.14 10.67 1.21
C ASP A 222 16.04 10.92 2.45
N GLY A 223 17.20 11.59 2.27
CA GLY A 223 18.06 11.98 3.38
C GLY A 223 18.71 10.83 4.16
N GLU A 224 18.68 9.62 3.64
CA GLU A 224 19.41 8.52 4.26
C GLU A 224 20.91 8.69 4.09
N PRO A 225 21.71 8.72 5.17
CA PRO A 225 23.15 8.84 5.05
C PRO A 225 23.70 7.62 4.32
N ARG A 226 24.39 7.83 3.21
CA ARG A 226 25.17 6.79 2.55
C ARG A 226 26.22 6.29 3.54
N ILE A 227 26.12 5.07 3.97
CA ILE A 227 27.25 4.41 4.65
C ILE A 227 28.32 4.18 3.58
N PRO A 228 29.47 4.87 3.64
CA PRO A 228 30.54 4.60 2.71
C PRO A 228 31.00 3.16 2.94
N VAL A 229 30.79 2.28 1.96
CA VAL A 229 31.40 0.97 1.96
C VAL A 229 32.89 1.18 1.79
N ASN A 230 33.63 1.07 2.87
CA ASN A 230 35.08 1.09 2.84
C ASN A 230 35.54 -0.19 2.10
N VAL A 231 35.71 -0.08 0.79
CA VAL A 231 36.41 -1.11 0.03
C VAL A 231 37.88 -1.00 0.43
N GLN A 232 38.31 -1.79 1.40
CA GLN A 232 39.74 -2.01 1.58
C GLN A 232 40.21 -2.71 0.30
N SER A 233 40.97 -1.97 -0.49
CA SER A 233 41.76 -2.57 -1.57
C SER A 233 42.75 -3.57 -0.98
N PRO A 234 42.97 -4.72 -1.65
CA PRO A 234 43.93 -5.72 -1.24
C PRO A 234 45.39 -5.19 -1.27
#